data_d5f266d201389a8a8e3a5b62f3b48636
#
_entry.id   d5f266d201389a8a8e3a5b62f3b48636
#
_cell.length_a   1.000
_cell.length_b   1.000
_cell.length_c   1.000
_cell.angle_alpha   90.00
_cell.angle_beta   90.00
_cell.angle_gamma   90.00
#
_symmetry.space_group_name_H-M   'P 1'
#
loop_
_entity.id
_entity.type
_entity.pdbx_description
1 polymer ?
#
loop_
_entity_poly.entity_id
_entity_poly.type
_entity_poly.pdbx_seq_one_letter_code
_entity_poly.pdbx_strand_id
1 'polypeptide(L)'
;VTQLDLVSKYIGGGEDTERTKLNKLGGAEWTRQKTKAKKAAKDLAKGLIALYAERQKRPGFAFSPDSPWQREFEESFDFTETDDQLRCIAEIKADMEKPRPMDRLLCGDVGYGKTEVALRAVMKCILDGKQAAILVPTTVLAQQHYATAVSRFRNFPVKIEVLSRFTPAKEQKRILEAAAGGRVDLLIGTHKLLQKNMVFKDLGLLVIDEEQRFGVTHKERLKEMSRQVDVLTLSATPIPRTLNMALSGLRDMSTLEEPPRDRQPVQTYVLEHDWGVLSDAMRRELERGGQVFYLHNRVESIDATAARLQKMLGPEVRIVVGHGKMSEHELSSVMQAMVDGEADILVCTTIIETGIDISNVNTLIIEDADKMGLAQLHQIRGRIGRSARRAYAYLTYRR
;
A
#
# COMPACT_ATOMS: atom_id res chain seq x y z
N VAL A 1 -20.29 -28.78 24.98
CA VAL A 1 -20.72 -28.00 23.77
C VAL A 1 -21.03 -26.56 24.19
N THR A 2 -20.04 -25.88 24.77
CA THR A 2 -20.22 -24.53 25.32
C THR A 2 -19.56 -23.43 24.46
N GLN A 3 -19.27 -23.73 23.19
CA GLN A 3 -18.62 -22.78 22.26
C GLN A 3 -19.20 -22.87 20.85
N LEU A 4 -20.49 -23.09 20.73
CA LEU A 4 -21.21 -23.10 19.44
C LEU A 4 -21.17 -21.72 18.75
N ASP A 5 -21.07 -20.65 19.54
CA ASP A 5 -21.01 -19.26 19.07
C ASP A 5 -19.70 -18.92 18.33
N LEU A 6 -18.67 -19.78 18.48
CA LEU A 6 -17.38 -19.62 17.77
C LEU A 6 -17.32 -20.43 16.46
N VAL A 7 -18.37 -21.19 16.12
CA VAL A 7 -18.42 -22.00 14.90
C VAL A 7 -19.06 -21.18 13.78
N SER A 8 -18.25 -20.68 12.88
CA SER A 8 -18.73 -20.04 11.65
C SER A 8 -18.87 -21.06 10.51
N LYS A 9 -19.81 -20.82 9.60
CA LYS A 9 -19.97 -21.63 8.40
C LYS A 9 -18.69 -21.52 7.56
N TYR A 10 -18.07 -22.64 7.21
CA TYR A 10 -16.92 -22.67 6.32
C TYR A 10 -17.35 -22.23 4.91
N ILE A 11 -16.86 -21.09 4.46
CA ILE A 11 -17.07 -20.58 3.10
C ILE A 11 -15.77 -20.88 2.34
N GLY A 12 -15.80 -21.94 1.53
CA GLY A 12 -14.71 -22.24 0.60
C GLY A 12 -14.62 -21.12 -0.43
N GLY A 13 -13.43 -20.53 -0.63
CA GLY A 13 -13.20 -19.51 -1.66
C GLY A 13 -13.21 -20.16 -3.06
N GLY A 14 -14.30 -19.98 -3.80
CA GLY A 14 -14.43 -20.41 -5.20
C GLY A 14 -15.84 -20.93 -5.53
N GLU A 15 -16.25 -20.76 -6.78
CA GLU A 15 -17.56 -21.14 -7.31
C GLU A 15 -17.85 -22.67 -7.31
N ASP A 16 -16.92 -23.52 -6.88
CA ASP A 16 -17.04 -24.97 -6.81
C ASP A 16 -17.35 -25.45 -5.38
N THR A 17 -18.51 -25.10 -4.85
CA THR A 17 -19.00 -25.53 -3.54
C THR A 17 -19.32 -27.04 -3.45
N GLU A 18 -19.43 -27.75 -4.56
CA GLU A 18 -19.76 -29.19 -4.58
C GLU A 18 -18.56 -30.15 -4.34
N ARG A 19 -17.32 -29.66 -4.34
CA ARG A 19 -16.12 -30.50 -4.23
C ARG A 19 -15.31 -30.33 -2.94
N THR A 20 -15.74 -29.53 -2.00
CA THR A 20 -14.98 -29.34 -0.76
C THR A 20 -15.19 -30.53 0.18
N LYS A 21 -14.25 -31.48 0.22
CA LYS A 21 -14.23 -32.57 1.21
C LYS A 21 -14.01 -31.97 2.60
N LEU A 22 -15.06 -32.02 3.43
CA LEU A 22 -14.94 -31.65 4.83
C LEU A 22 -14.20 -32.74 5.59
N ASN A 23 -13.21 -32.37 6.39
CA ASN A 23 -12.47 -33.30 7.25
C ASN A 23 -13.31 -33.64 8.50
N LYS A 24 -13.27 -34.90 8.94
CA LYS A 24 -13.87 -35.28 10.25
C LYS A 24 -13.07 -34.63 11.38
N LEU A 25 -13.76 -34.00 12.34
CA LEU A 25 -13.17 -33.50 13.58
C LEU A 25 -12.41 -34.63 14.29
N GLY A 26 -11.12 -34.44 14.61
CA GLY A 26 -10.29 -35.47 15.24
C GLY A 26 -9.76 -36.54 14.29
N GLY A 27 -10.03 -36.47 12.97
CA GLY A 27 -9.57 -37.44 11.98
C GLY A 27 -8.08 -37.36 11.68
N ALA A 28 -7.50 -38.53 11.35
CA ALA A 28 -6.07 -38.63 10.97
C ALA A 28 -5.72 -37.76 9.76
N GLU A 29 -6.66 -37.49 8.86
CA GLU A 29 -6.48 -36.68 7.66
C GLU A 29 -6.23 -35.21 7.99
N TRP A 30 -6.97 -34.63 8.93
CA TRP A 30 -6.74 -33.27 9.45
C TRP A 30 -5.35 -33.13 10.10
N THR A 31 -4.99 -34.12 10.95
CA THR A 31 -3.67 -34.15 11.60
C THR A 31 -2.56 -34.25 10.57
N ARG A 32 -2.74 -35.01 9.50
CA ARG A 32 -1.80 -35.15 8.38
C ARG A 32 -1.65 -33.84 7.60
N GLN A 33 -2.74 -33.17 7.27
CA GLN A 33 -2.75 -31.86 6.59
C GLN A 33 -2.09 -30.78 7.46
N LYS A 34 -2.42 -30.72 8.74
CA LYS A 34 -1.80 -29.82 9.71
C LYS A 34 -0.29 -30.04 9.83
N THR A 35 0.13 -31.32 9.89
CA THR A 35 1.57 -31.67 9.94
C THR A 35 2.28 -31.30 8.65
N LYS A 36 1.65 -31.54 7.49
CA LYS A 36 2.18 -31.15 6.17
C LYS A 36 2.32 -29.64 6.05
N ALA A 37 1.31 -28.88 6.45
CA ALA A 37 1.35 -27.41 6.46
C ALA A 37 2.44 -26.88 7.42
N LYS A 38 2.54 -27.46 8.62
CA LYS A 38 3.57 -27.11 9.60
C LYS A 38 5.00 -27.41 9.10
N LYS A 39 5.18 -28.55 8.39
CA LYS A 39 6.45 -28.90 7.76
C LYS A 39 6.79 -27.93 6.63
N ALA A 40 5.84 -27.64 5.74
CA ALA A 40 6.03 -26.69 4.64
C ALA A 40 6.38 -25.29 5.16
N ALA A 41 5.71 -24.81 6.22
CA ALA A 41 6.04 -23.53 6.86
C ALA A 41 7.45 -23.54 7.48
N LYS A 42 7.86 -24.65 8.10
CA LYS A 42 9.22 -24.80 8.67
C LYS A 42 10.30 -24.83 7.59
N ASP A 43 10.04 -25.50 6.47
CA ASP A 43 10.99 -25.60 5.36
C ASP A 43 11.10 -24.24 4.64
N LEU A 44 9.99 -23.51 4.49
CA LEU A 44 9.96 -22.13 3.99
C LEU A 44 10.77 -21.19 4.89
N ALA A 45 10.57 -21.27 6.22
CA ALA A 45 11.31 -20.48 7.19
C ALA A 45 12.81 -20.75 7.14
N LYS A 46 13.23 -22.04 7.03
CA LYS A 46 14.65 -22.40 6.86
C LYS A 46 15.24 -21.83 5.58
N GLY A 47 14.50 -21.89 4.47
CA GLY A 47 14.92 -21.31 3.19
C GLY A 47 15.11 -19.80 3.27
N LEU A 48 14.20 -19.09 3.97
CA LEU A 48 14.31 -17.67 4.21
C LEU A 48 15.54 -17.33 5.08
N ILE A 49 15.73 -18.03 6.19
CA ILE A 49 16.90 -17.83 7.08
C ILE A 49 18.21 -17.99 6.31
N ALA A 50 18.32 -19.04 5.50
CA ALA A 50 19.53 -19.27 4.69
C ALA A 50 19.76 -18.15 3.67
N LEU A 51 18.69 -17.66 3.03
CA LEU A 51 18.75 -16.56 2.07
C LEU A 51 19.21 -15.24 2.73
N TYR A 52 18.66 -14.91 3.90
CA TYR A 52 19.05 -13.72 4.65
C TYR A 52 20.48 -13.81 5.17
N ALA A 53 20.89 -14.99 5.69
CA ALA A 53 22.27 -15.22 6.12
C ALA A 53 23.28 -15.10 4.97
N GLU A 54 22.92 -15.57 3.77
CA GLU A 54 23.74 -15.39 2.58
C GLU A 54 23.83 -13.94 2.15
N ARG A 55 22.72 -13.20 2.21
CA ARG A 55 22.69 -11.77 1.88
C ARG A 55 23.55 -10.93 2.81
N GLN A 56 23.51 -11.21 4.13
CA GLN A 56 24.32 -10.50 5.12
C GLN A 56 25.84 -10.70 4.93
N LYS A 57 26.26 -11.78 4.28
CA LYS A 57 27.68 -12.05 3.98
C LYS A 57 28.17 -11.38 2.70
N ARG A 58 27.27 -10.83 1.87
CA ARG A 58 27.64 -10.18 0.60
C ARG A 58 28.12 -8.75 0.85
N PRO A 59 29.15 -8.31 0.11
CA PRO A 59 29.52 -6.90 0.13
C PRO A 59 28.39 -6.07 -0.49
N GLY A 60 28.04 -4.97 0.17
CA GLY A 60 27.13 -3.93 -0.31
C GLY A 60 27.87 -2.64 -0.56
N PHE A 61 27.16 -1.66 -1.10
CA PHE A 61 27.66 -0.30 -1.21
C PHE A 61 27.41 0.43 0.12
N ALA A 62 28.46 1.03 0.70
CA ALA A 62 28.29 1.91 1.86
C ALA A 62 28.08 3.35 1.37
N PHE A 63 26.87 3.85 1.58
CA PHE A 63 26.54 5.23 1.21
C PHE A 63 27.28 6.24 2.09
N SER A 64 27.60 7.40 1.53
CA SER A 64 28.27 8.48 2.21
C SER A 64 27.40 9.08 3.34
N PRO A 65 28.00 9.63 4.41
CA PRO A 65 27.26 10.43 5.39
C PRO A 65 26.51 11.59 4.73
N ASP A 66 25.51 12.13 5.43
CA ASP A 66 24.62 13.16 4.92
C ASP A 66 25.38 14.41 4.47
N SER A 67 25.21 14.76 3.20
CA SER A 67 25.72 15.99 2.61
C SER A 67 24.83 17.21 2.95
N PRO A 68 25.28 18.45 2.70
CA PRO A 68 24.45 19.63 2.84
C PRO A 68 23.13 19.55 2.02
N TRP A 69 23.16 18.95 0.83
CA TRP A 69 21.98 18.78 -0.01
C TRP A 69 20.96 17.82 0.59
N GLN A 70 21.42 16.78 1.31
CA GLN A 70 20.51 15.90 2.06
C GLN A 70 19.78 16.68 3.15
N ARG A 71 20.48 17.52 3.90
CA ARG A 71 19.88 18.35 4.96
C ARG A 71 18.89 19.37 4.39
N GLU A 72 19.25 20.06 3.31
CA GLU A 72 18.35 20.99 2.62
C GLU A 72 17.09 20.29 2.11
N PHE A 73 17.21 19.07 1.56
CA PHE A 73 16.08 18.27 1.15
C PHE A 73 15.18 17.94 2.35
N GLU A 74 15.73 17.57 3.48
CA GLU A 74 14.97 17.24 4.69
C GLU A 74 14.30 18.47 5.31
N GLU A 75 15.01 19.59 5.40
CA GLU A 75 14.50 20.87 5.90
C GLU A 75 13.39 21.47 5.02
N SER A 76 13.37 21.14 3.73
CA SER A 76 12.31 21.57 2.79
C SER A 76 11.01 20.79 2.92
N PHE A 77 10.86 19.94 3.95
CA PHE A 77 9.61 19.20 4.20
C PHE A 77 8.56 20.13 4.81
N ASP A 78 7.36 20.16 4.21
CA ASP A 78 6.29 21.10 4.58
C ASP A 78 5.62 20.80 5.94
N PHE A 79 5.93 19.66 6.56
CA PHE A 79 5.30 19.20 7.80
C PHE A 79 6.37 19.00 8.90
N THR A 80 5.91 18.94 10.15
CA THR A 80 6.78 18.58 11.28
C THR A 80 6.81 17.07 11.42
N GLU A 81 8.01 16.50 11.44
CA GLU A 81 8.20 15.07 11.65
C GLU A 81 7.77 14.64 13.06
N THR A 82 7.30 13.40 13.17
CA THR A 82 7.15 12.74 14.47
C THR A 82 8.50 12.16 14.93
N ASP A 83 8.61 11.90 16.25
CA ASP A 83 9.82 11.29 16.81
C ASP A 83 10.10 9.92 16.19
N ASP A 84 9.04 9.15 15.88
CA ASP A 84 9.14 7.87 15.20
C ASP A 84 9.67 8.01 13.77
N GLN A 85 9.23 9.03 13.02
CA GLN A 85 9.74 9.27 11.67
C GLN A 85 11.24 9.61 11.72
N LEU A 86 11.67 10.49 12.61
CA LEU A 86 13.08 10.85 12.77
C LEU A 86 13.94 9.64 13.16
N ARG A 87 13.46 8.82 14.09
CA ARG A 87 14.12 7.57 14.50
C ARG A 87 14.25 6.59 13.31
N CYS A 88 13.16 6.34 12.59
CA CYS A 88 13.18 5.43 11.44
C CYS A 88 14.11 5.93 10.33
N ILE A 89 14.14 7.24 10.06
CA ILE A 89 15.05 7.85 9.09
C ILE A 89 16.50 7.61 9.50
N ALA A 90 16.83 7.84 10.77
CA ALA A 90 18.18 7.62 11.29
C ALA A 90 18.60 6.14 11.20
N GLU A 91 17.70 5.20 11.54
CA GLU A 91 17.94 3.76 11.43
C GLU A 91 18.22 3.32 9.98
N ILE A 92 17.42 3.82 9.03
CA ILE A 92 17.57 3.50 7.60
C ILE A 92 18.91 4.05 7.06
N LYS A 93 19.22 5.30 7.36
CA LYS A 93 20.48 5.93 6.95
C LYS A 93 21.69 5.18 7.51
N ALA A 94 21.65 4.84 8.80
CA ALA A 94 22.71 4.06 9.45
C ALA A 94 22.91 2.67 8.82
N ASP A 95 21.83 2.05 8.32
CA ASP A 95 21.97 0.79 7.60
C ASP A 95 22.54 0.98 6.19
N MET A 96 22.14 2.03 5.47
CA MET A 96 22.67 2.36 4.14
C MET A 96 24.18 2.69 4.19
N GLU A 97 24.69 3.19 5.29
CA GLU A 97 26.12 3.52 5.48
C GLU A 97 26.99 2.29 5.84
N LYS A 98 26.39 1.10 6.01
CA LYS A 98 27.12 -0.14 6.25
C LYS A 98 27.63 -0.77 4.94
N PRO A 99 28.79 -1.44 4.94
CA PRO A 99 29.33 -2.12 3.76
C PRO A 99 28.63 -3.47 3.47
N ARG A 100 27.33 -3.54 3.69
CA ARG A 100 26.46 -4.69 3.41
C ARG A 100 25.11 -4.22 2.91
N PRO A 101 24.42 -4.99 2.04
CA PRO A 101 23.12 -4.57 1.52
C PRO A 101 22.08 -4.48 2.66
N MET A 102 21.43 -3.34 2.78
CA MET A 102 20.31 -3.16 3.69
C MET A 102 19.12 -4.03 3.26
N ASP A 103 18.41 -4.63 4.21
CA ASP A 103 17.09 -5.22 4.02
C ASP A 103 16.22 -4.87 5.22
N ARG A 104 15.52 -3.75 5.08
CA ARG A 104 14.72 -3.20 6.18
C ARG A 104 13.23 -3.11 5.80
N LEU A 105 12.39 -3.46 6.76
CA LEU A 105 10.95 -3.33 6.68
C LEU A 105 10.51 -2.10 7.49
N LEU A 106 9.90 -1.13 6.82
CA LEU A 106 9.25 0.01 7.46
C LEU A 106 7.75 -0.24 7.59
N CYS A 107 7.31 -0.48 8.81
CA CYS A 107 5.90 -0.67 9.16
C CYS A 107 5.30 0.61 9.70
N GLY A 108 4.05 0.87 9.37
CA GLY A 108 3.31 2.00 9.89
C GLY A 108 1.94 2.07 9.26
N ASP A 109 0.97 2.62 9.96
CA ASP A 109 -0.38 2.74 9.43
C ASP A 109 -0.42 3.63 8.19
N VAL A 110 -1.53 3.58 7.48
CA VAL A 110 -1.76 4.42 6.30
C VAL A 110 -1.71 5.90 6.69
N GLY A 111 -0.93 6.70 5.96
CA GLY A 111 -0.78 8.13 6.24
C GLY A 111 0.19 8.49 7.36
N TYR A 112 1.03 7.55 7.84
CA TYR A 112 2.06 7.83 8.86
C TYR A 112 3.38 8.35 8.28
N GLY A 113 3.41 8.69 7.00
CA GLY A 113 4.59 9.32 6.38
C GLY A 113 5.65 8.34 5.88
N LYS A 114 5.32 7.05 5.70
CA LYS A 114 6.26 6.03 5.13
C LYS A 114 6.90 6.49 3.83
N THR A 115 6.15 7.16 2.96
CA THR A 115 6.65 7.66 1.67
C THR A 115 7.72 8.71 1.85
N GLU A 116 7.55 9.67 2.78
CA GLU A 116 8.58 10.69 3.06
C GLU A 116 9.86 10.04 3.59
N VAL A 117 9.75 9.09 4.52
CA VAL A 117 10.90 8.33 5.03
C VAL A 117 11.65 7.63 3.90
N ALA A 118 10.91 7.02 2.95
CA ALA A 118 11.50 6.37 1.78
C ALA A 118 12.17 7.37 0.83
N LEU A 119 11.56 8.55 0.59
CA LEU A 119 12.14 9.57 -0.31
C LEU A 119 13.44 10.16 0.25
N ARG A 120 13.61 10.23 1.57
CA ARG A 120 14.90 10.62 2.18
C ARG A 120 15.99 9.58 1.94
N ALA A 121 15.67 8.30 1.98
CA ALA A 121 16.59 7.24 1.58
C ALA A 121 16.91 7.29 0.08
N VAL A 122 15.91 7.59 -0.76
CA VAL A 122 16.10 7.78 -2.21
C VAL A 122 17.05 8.96 -2.48
N MET A 123 16.87 10.10 -1.80
CA MET A 123 17.77 11.24 -1.95
C MET A 123 19.21 10.88 -1.60
N LYS A 124 19.43 10.18 -0.49
CA LYS A 124 20.76 9.71 -0.08
C LYS A 124 21.40 8.81 -1.13
N CYS A 125 20.61 7.91 -1.73
CA CYS A 125 21.09 7.05 -2.81
C CYS A 125 21.51 7.84 -4.05
N ILE A 126 20.71 8.84 -4.47
CA ILE A 126 20.96 9.67 -5.65
C ILE A 126 22.19 10.55 -5.47
N LEU A 127 22.39 11.10 -4.28
CA LEU A 127 23.54 11.96 -3.96
C LEU A 127 24.88 11.24 -4.11
N ASP A 128 24.92 9.93 -3.96
CA ASP A 128 26.09 9.09 -4.21
C ASP A 128 26.19 8.61 -5.68
N GLY A 129 25.40 9.20 -6.57
CA GLY A 129 25.42 8.92 -8.02
C GLY A 129 24.78 7.59 -8.42
N LYS A 130 24.03 6.93 -7.51
CA LYS A 130 23.31 5.69 -7.79
C LYS A 130 21.85 5.94 -8.16
N GLN A 131 21.28 4.97 -8.86
CA GLN A 131 19.87 4.99 -9.22
C GLN A 131 19.02 4.37 -8.11
N ALA A 132 17.81 4.91 -7.92
CA ALA A 132 16.80 4.34 -7.03
C ALA A 132 15.56 3.89 -7.83
N ALA A 133 14.88 2.87 -7.35
CA ALA A 133 13.62 2.39 -7.91
C ALA A 133 12.55 2.27 -6.82
N ILE A 134 11.31 2.66 -7.14
CA ILE A 134 10.13 2.43 -6.28
C ILE A 134 9.17 1.51 -7.02
N LEU A 135 8.97 0.31 -6.47
CA LEU A 135 8.06 -0.68 -6.99
C LEU A 135 6.74 -0.64 -6.23
N VAL A 136 5.65 -0.50 -6.98
CA VAL A 136 4.30 -0.42 -6.43
C VAL A 136 3.35 -1.43 -7.11
N PRO A 137 2.28 -1.89 -6.43
CA PRO A 137 1.42 -2.94 -6.96
C PRO A 137 0.48 -2.48 -8.09
N THR A 138 0.12 -1.20 -8.14
CA THR A 138 -0.88 -0.67 -9.09
C THR A 138 -0.40 0.55 -9.84
N THR A 139 -0.98 0.79 -11.02
CA THR A 139 -0.67 1.95 -11.85
C THR A 139 -1.07 3.27 -11.21
N VAL A 140 -2.19 3.28 -10.47
CA VAL A 140 -2.65 4.47 -9.74
C VAL A 140 -1.63 4.86 -8.66
N LEU A 141 -1.14 3.90 -7.89
CA LEU A 141 -0.07 4.14 -6.92
C LEU A 141 1.22 4.65 -7.58
N ALA A 142 1.57 4.10 -8.76
CA ALA A 142 2.75 4.57 -9.48
C ALA A 142 2.63 6.06 -9.82
N GLN A 143 1.46 6.52 -10.29
CA GLN A 143 1.21 7.92 -10.59
C GLN A 143 1.22 8.79 -9.33
N GLN A 144 0.63 8.33 -8.22
CA GLN A 144 0.64 9.06 -6.96
C GLN A 144 2.05 9.22 -6.39
N HIS A 145 2.84 8.13 -6.35
CA HIS A 145 4.24 8.21 -5.94
C HIS A 145 5.06 9.11 -6.87
N TYR A 146 4.79 9.07 -8.18
CA TYR A 146 5.44 9.95 -9.14
C TYR A 146 5.12 11.41 -8.87
N ALA A 147 3.85 11.78 -8.73
CA ALA A 147 3.43 13.14 -8.43
C ALA A 147 4.03 13.64 -7.10
N THR A 148 4.00 12.82 -6.05
CA THR A 148 4.61 13.12 -4.76
C THR A 148 6.12 13.33 -4.88
N ALA A 149 6.82 12.44 -5.60
CA ALA A 149 8.26 12.56 -5.80
C ALA A 149 8.62 13.81 -6.61
N VAL A 150 7.93 14.08 -7.72
CA VAL A 150 8.15 15.30 -8.53
C VAL A 150 7.96 16.57 -7.70
N SER A 151 6.90 16.62 -6.88
CA SER A 151 6.67 17.76 -5.97
C SER A 151 7.78 17.89 -4.94
N ARG A 152 8.20 16.77 -4.33
CA ARG A 152 9.20 16.76 -3.27
C ARG A 152 10.61 17.09 -3.73
N PHE A 153 10.96 16.65 -4.95
CA PHE A 153 12.28 16.89 -5.56
C PHE A 153 12.33 18.13 -6.46
N ARG A 154 11.29 18.96 -6.51
CA ARG A 154 11.15 20.10 -7.44
C ARG A 154 12.33 21.07 -7.45
N ASN A 155 13.02 21.24 -6.32
CA ASN A 155 14.14 22.16 -6.16
C ASN A 155 15.51 21.48 -6.38
N PHE A 156 15.52 20.19 -6.75
CA PHE A 156 16.73 19.39 -6.91
C PHE A 156 16.84 18.86 -8.34
N PRO A 157 18.05 18.77 -8.92
CA PRO A 157 18.23 18.29 -10.30
C PRO A 157 18.12 16.75 -10.39
N VAL A 158 17.01 16.20 -9.93
CA VAL A 158 16.72 14.75 -9.92
C VAL A 158 15.81 14.40 -11.07
N LYS A 159 16.23 13.44 -11.90
CA LYS A 159 15.44 12.95 -13.02
C LYS A 159 14.56 11.79 -12.61
N ILE A 160 13.26 12.04 -12.57
CA ILE A 160 12.24 11.07 -12.14
C ILE A 160 11.43 10.62 -13.35
N GLU A 161 11.24 9.32 -13.48
CA GLU A 161 10.41 8.73 -14.54
C GLU A 161 9.42 7.72 -13.94
N VAL A 162 8.32 7.48 -14.67
CA VAL A 162 7.31 6.48 -14.26
C VAL A 162 7.11 5.44 -15.36
N LEU A 163 7.17 4.16 -15.00
CA LEU A 163 7.00 3.05 -15.92
C LEU A 163 5.81 2.18 -15.47
N SER A 164 4.73 2.30 -16.20
CA SER A 164 3.52 1.51 -16.00
C SER A 164 2.99 0.96 -17.33
N ARG A 165 1.92 0.20 -17.30
CA ARG A 165 1.31 -0.28 -18.53
C ARG A 165 0.64 0.83 -19.37
N PHE A 166 0.35 1.99 -18.76
CA PHE A 166 -0.19 3.16 -19.48
C PHE A 166 0.90 3.98 -20.17
N THR A 167 2.16 3.73 -19.85
CA THR A 167 3.27 4.38 -20.56
C THR A 167 3.28 3.92 -22.01
N PRO A 168 3.16 4.81 -23.01
CA PRO A 168 3.19 4.45 -24.42
C PRO A 168 4.44 3.68 -24.81
N ALA A 169 4.36 2.77 -25.79
CA ALA A 169 5.47 1.88 -26.16
C ALA A 169 6.76 2.65 -26.53
N LYS A 170 6.63 3.76 -27.25
CA LYS A 170 7.77 4.65 -27.59
C LYS A 170 8.44 5.21 -26.35
N GLU A 171 7.65 5.64 -25.39
CA GLU A 171 8.12 6.22 -24.13
C GLU A 171 8.72 5.15 -23.23
N GLN A 172 8.12 3.93 -23.19
CA GLN A 172 8.72 2.80 -22.47
C GLN A 172 10.15 2.53 -22.98
N LYS A 173 10.34 2.46 -24.30
CA LYS A 173 11.66 2.23 -24.90
C LYS A 173 12.65 3.32 -24.46
N ARG A 174 12.23 4.59 -24.52
CA ARG A 174 13.05 5.76 -24.08
C ARG A 174 13.47 5.62 -22.61
N ILE A 175 12.51 5.27 -21.73
CA ILE A 175 12.76 5.13 -20.29
C ILE A 175 13.73 3.97 -20.02
N LEU A 176 13.55 2.82 -20.68
CA LEU A 176 14.43 1.65 -20.54
C LEU A 176 15.87 1.99 -20.97
N GLU A 177 16.04 2.64 -22.10
CA GLU A 177 17.36 3.11 -22.59
C GLU A 177 17.98 4.17 -21.66
N ALA A 178 17.16 5.05 -21.11
CA ALA A 178 17.62 6.08 -20.18
C ALA A 178 18.05 5.48 -18.82
N ALA A 179 17.32 4.49 -18.31
CA ALA A 179 17.67 3.78 -17.09
C ALA A 179 18.98 2.98 -17.26
N ALA A 180 19.10 2.24 -18.37
CA ALA A 180 20.32 1.48 -18.69
C ALA A 180 21.55 2.40 -18.92
N GLY A 181 21.33 3.63 -19.39
CA GLY A 181 22.36 4.65 -19.57
C GLY A 181 22.67 5.46 -18.32
N GLY A 182 21.96 5.27 -17.20
CA GLY A 182 22.13 6.04 -15.97
C GLY A 182 21.64 7.49 -16.06
N ARG A 183 20.67 7.76 -16.95
CA ARG A 183 20.07 9.09 -17.17
C ARG A 183 18.76 9.28 -16.43
N VAL A 184 18.35 8.32 -15.60
CA VAL A 184 17.22 8.38 -14.70
C VAL A 184 17.74 8.11 -13.30
N ASP A 185 17.47 9.00 -12.38
CA ASP A 185 17.90 8.88 -10.98
C ASP A 185 16.89 8.10 -10.16
N LEU A 186 15.59 8.37 -10.35
CA LEU A 186 14.50 7.67 -9.69
C LEU A 186 13.50 7.12 -10.71
N LEU A 187 13.32 5.81 -10.73
CA LEU A 187 12.31 5.14 -11.56
C LEU A 187 11.20 4.55 -10.70
N ILE A 188 9.98 5.04 -10.89
CA ILE A 188 8.79 4.55 -10.18
C ILE A 188 8.00 3.67 -11.14
N GLY A 189 7.54 2.50 -10.68
CA GLY A 189 6.74 1.66 -11.57
C GLY A 189 6.11 0.46 -10.92
N THR A 190 5.31 -0.23 -11.74
CA THR A 190 4.63 -1.46 -11.37
C THR A 190 5.51 -2.68 -11.66
N HIS A 191 4.93 -3.88 -11.71
CA HIS A 191 5.59 -5.12 -12.12
C HIS A 191 6.40 -5.02 -13.43
N LYS A 192 6.23 -3.95 -14.22
CA LYS A 192 7.08 -3.69 -15.40
C LYS A 192 8.54 -3.48 -15.05
N LEU A 193 8.84 -2.99 -13.84
CA LEU A 193 10.23 -2.90 -13.35
C LEU A 193 10.89 -4.26 -13.16
N LEU A 194 10.10 -5.34 -13.08
CA LEU A 194 10.57 -6.70 -12.90
C LEU A 194 10.74 -7.47 -14.22
N GLN A 195 10.50 -6.83 -15.35
CA GLN A 195 10.68 -7.47 -16.66
C GLN A 195 12.14 -7.69 -16.98
N LYS A 196 12.44 -8.73 -17.77
CA LYS A 196 13.83 -9.11 -18.13
C LYS A 196 14.59 -8.02 -18.90
N ASN A 197 13.89 -7.18 -19.63
CA ASN A 197 14.44 -6.07 -20.41
C ASN A 197 14.70 -4.81 -19.57
N MET A 198 14.29 -4.81 -18.29
CA MET A 198 14.60 -3.70 -17.37
C MET A 198 16.03 -3.87 -16.83
N VAL A 199 16.88 -2.93 -17.19
CA VAL A 199 18.28 -2.90 -16.76
C VAL A 199 18.57 -1.51 -16.20
N PHE A 200 19.16 -1.45 -15.01
CA PHE A 200 19.72 -0.24 -14.44
C PHE A 200 21.24 -0.20 -14.65
N LYS A 201 21.81 0.96 -14.87
CA LYS A 201 23.27 1.12 -14.94
C LYS A 201 23.91 0.84 -13.59
N ASP A 202 23.37 1.42 -12.52
CA ASP A 202 23.88 1.29 -11.16
C ASP A 202 22.76 1.49 -10.13
N LEU A 203 21.94 0.46 -9.92
CA LEU A 203 20.86 0.49 -8.93
C LEU A 203 21.44 0.37 -7.53
N GLY A 204 21.22 1.37 -6.67
CA GLY A 204 21.67 1.38 -5.28
C GLY A 204 20.57 1.10 -4.26
N LEU A 205 19.33 1.53 -4.54
CA LEU A 205 18.19 1.37 -3.63
C LEU A 205 16.95 0.89 -4.36
N LEU A 206 16.28 -0.12 -3.81
CA LEU A 206 14.97 -0.59 -4.24
C LEU A 206 13.97 -0.41 -3.09
N VAL A 207 13.00 0.46 -3.28
CA VAL A 207 11.86 0.63 -2.38
C VAL A 207 10.70 -0.22 -2.91
N ILE A 208 10.08 -1.03 -2.04
CA ILE A 208 8.96 -1.91 -2.39
C ILE A 208 7.76 -1.53 -1.53
N ASP A 209 6.71 -1.03 -2.15
CA ASP A 209 5.46 -0.75 -1.43
C ASP A 209 4.50 -1.93 -1.53
N GLU A 210 3.92 -2.34 -0.39
CA GLU A 210 2.94 -3.42 -0.29
C GLU A 210 3.43 -4.75 -0.91
N GLU A 211 4.63 -5.22 -0.53
CA GLU A 211 5.28 -6.45 -1.05
C GLU A 211 4.35 -7.68 -1.08
N GLN A 212 3.42 -7.79 -0.13
CA GLN A 212 2.48 -8.92 -0.03
C GLN A 212 1.54 -9.04 -1.24
N ARG A 213 1.37 -7.98 -2.03
CA ARG A 213 0.51 -7.96 -3.22
C ARG A 213 1.19 -8.50 -4.48
N PHE A 214 2.50 -8.77 -4.43
CA PHE A 214 3.24 -9.33 -5.56
C PHE A 214 3.17 -10.86 -5.57
N GLY A 215 2.92 -11.43 -6.75
CA GLY A 215 2.88 -12.88 -6.95
C GLY A 215 4.27 -13.55 -6.82
N VAL A 216 4.27 -14.87 -6.76
CA VAL A 216 5.48 -15.70 -6.54
C VAL A 216 6.58 -15.41 -7.56
N THR A 217 6.25 -15.35 -8.86
CA THR A 217 7.20 -15.08 -9.95
C THR A 217 7.85 -13.70 -9.82
N HIS A 218 7.09 -12.71 -9.40
CA HIS A 218 7.61 -11.36 -9.15
C HIS A 218 8.56 -11.35 -7.95
N LYS A 219 8.27 -12.11 -6.90
CA LYS A 219 9.14 -12.24 -5.73
C LYS A 219 10.48 -12.90 -6.04
N GLU A 220 10.51 -13.84 -6.95
CA GLU A 220 11.78 -14.46 -7.42
C GLU A 220 12.64 -13.42 -8.16
N ARG A 221 12.03 -12.64 -9.05
CA ARG A 221 12.73 -11.58 -9.77
C ARG A 221 13.23 -10.47 -8.84
N LEU A 222 12.43 -10.10 -7.83
CA LEU A 222 12.84 -9.17 -6.78
C LEU A 222 14.09 -9.66 -6.05
N LYS A 223 14.16 -10.96 -5.72
CA LYS A 223 15.35 -11.56 -5.10
C LYS A 223 16.60 -11.43 -5.97
N GLU A 224 16.46 -11.57 -7.28
CA GLU A 224 17.59 -11.39 -8.21
C GLU A 224 18.06 -9.94 -8.24
N MET A 225 17.15 -8.99 -8.38
CA MET A 225 17.47 -7.55 -8.42
C MET A 225 18.07 -7.05 -7.12
N SER A 226 17.63 -7.60 -5.99
CA SER A 226 18.03 -7.15 -4.64
C SER A 226 19.33 -7.78 -4.12
N ARG A 227 20.03 -8.59 -4.91
CA ARG A 227 21.20 -9.34 -4.41
C ARG A 227 22.31 -8.50 -3.79
N GLN A 228 22.59 -7.32 -4.35
CA GLN A 228 23.63 -6.38 -3.91
C GLN A 228 23.11 -4.95 -3.73
N VAL A 229 21.78 -4.79 -3.73
CA VAL A 229 21.07 -3.51 -3.67
C VAL A 229 20.41 -3.38 -2.31
N ASP A 230 20.41 -2.19 -1.77
CA ASP A 230 19.64 -1.89 -0.56
C ASP A 230 18.15 -2.01 -0.84
N VAL A 231 17.42 -2.66 0.08
CA VAL A 231 15.98 -2.86 -0.02
C VAL A 231 15.29 -2.26 1.18
N LEU A 232 14.35 -1.36 0.90
CA LEU A 232 13.42 -0.80 1.87
C LEU A 232 12.00 -1.21 1.50
N THR A 233 11.37 -2.05 2.31
CA THR A 233 9.98 -2.46 2.10
C THR A 233 9.05 -1.63 2.97
N LEU A 234 7.98 -1.09 2.38
CA LEU A 234 6.94 -0.36 3.08
C LEU A 234 5.72 -1.26 3.27
N SER A 235 5.14 -1.26 4.47
CA SER A 235 3.91 -2.01 4.75
C SER A 235 2.96 -1.19 5.63
N ALA A 236 1.68 -1.19 5.24
CA ALA A 236 0.61 -0.62 6.05
C ALA A 236 -0.06 -1.66 6.96
N THR A 237 0.32 -2.93 6.85
CA THR A 237 -0.26 -3.99 7.68
C THR A 237 0.44 -3.99 9.04
N PRO A 238 -0.27 -3.77 10.16
CA PRO A 238 0.34 -3.87 11.47
C PRO A 238 0.80 -5.33 11.69
N ILE A 239 2.10 -5.51 11.91
CA ILE A 239 2.66 -6.83 12.21
C ILE A 239 2.41 -7.10 13.69
N PRO A 240 1.71 -8.18 14.09
CA PRO A 240 1.53 -8.53 15.48
C PRO A 240 2.88 -8.59 16.21
N ARG A 241 2.95 -8.10 17.44
CA ARG A 241 4.17 -7.98 18.23
C ARG A 241 4.98 -9.29 18.31
N THR A 242 4.29 -10.42 18.37
CA THR A 242 4.90 -11.77 18.36
C THR A 242 5.57 -12.13 17.03
N LEU A 243 5.00 -11.70 15.90
CA LEU A 243 5.60 -11.89 14.58
C LEU A 243 6.79 -10.95 14.39
N ASN A 244 6.70 -9.72 14.91
CA ASN A 244 7.80 -8.77 14.96
C ASN A 244 9.02 -9.34 15.71
N MET A 245 8.83 -9.94 16.88
CA MET A 245 9.90 -10.59 17.64
C MET A 245 10.49 -11.82 16.93
N ALA A 246 9.69 -12.56 16.16
CA ALA A 246 10.17 -13.70 15.39
C ALA A 246 10.93 -13.27 14.11
N LEU A 247 10.60 -12.13 13.54
CA LEU A 247 11.26 -11.54 12.37
C LEU A 247 12.47 -10.68 12.72
N SER A 248 12.56 -10.16 13.94
CA SER A 248 13.63 -9.26 14.38
C SER A 248 15.05 -9.85 14.35
N GLY A 249 15.20 -11.17 14.17
CA GLY A 249 16.49 -11.82 13.90
C GLY A 249 16.75 -12.12 12.42
N LEU A 250 15.76 -11.91 11.55
CA LEU A 250 15.81 -12.27 10.13
C LEU A 250 15.87 -11.04 9.22
N ARG A 251 15.23 -9.97 9.60
CA ARG A 251 15.13 -8.72 8.82
C ARG A 251 15.10 -7.52 9.76
N ASP A 252 15.83 -6.48 9.42
CA ASP A 252 15.78 -5.23 10.17
C ASP A 252 14.40 -4.58 10.01
N MET A 253 13.86 -3.99 11.09
CA MET A 253 12.52 -3.41 11.08
C MET A 253 12.46 -2.09 11.82
N SER A 254 11.76 -1.15 11.23
CA SER A 254 11.39 0.14 11.82
C SER A 254 9.87 0.29 11.85
N THR A 255 9.33 0.86 12.91
CA THR A 255 7.88 1.00 13.10
C THR A 255 7.52 2.45 13.37
N LEU A 256 6.54 2.96 12.61
CA LEU A 256 5.89 4.23 12.86
C LEU A 256 4.60 3.95 13.65
N GLU A 257 4.57 4.31 14.91
CA GLU A 257 3.43 4.09 15.82
C GLU A 257 2.65 5.37 16.06
N GLU A 258 3.31 6.53 15.89
CA GLU A 258 2.71 7.84 16.08
C GLU A 258 2.15 8.41 14.79
N PRO A 259 0.86 8.84 14.78
CA PRO A 259 0.31 9.57 13.66
C PRO A 259 0.93 10.96 13.54
N PRO A 260 1.00 11.56 12.34
CA PRO A 260 1.36 12.96 12.16
C PRO A 260 0.53 13.88 13.05
N ARG A 261 1.14 14.94 13.60
CA ARG A 261 0.52 15.83 14.60
C ARG A 261 -0.77 16.47 14.15
N ASP A 262 -0.88 16.77 12.85
CA ASP A 262 -2.07 17.42 12.25
C ASP A 262 -3.18 16.42 11.89
N ARG A 263 -2.96 15.13 12.07
CA ARG A 263 -3.94 14.10 11.75
C ARG A 263 -4.96 13.94 12.87
N GLN A 264 -6.22 14.27 12.58
CA GLN A 264 -7.31 14.01 13.50
C GLN A 264 -7.75 12.53 13.44
N PRO A 265 -8.07 11.90 14.59
CA PRO A 265 -8.61 10.55 14.60
C PRO A 265 -9.91 10.45 13.79
N VAL A 266 -10.06 9.37 13.02
CA VAL A 266 -11.30 9.08 12.29
C VAL A 266 -12.38 8.68 13.29
N GLN A 267 -13.44 9.47 13.38
CA GLN A 267 -14.61 9.15 14.20
C GLN A 267 -15.35 7.95 13.59
N THR A 268 -15.38 6.83 14.29
CA THR A 268 -15.96 5.59 13.77
C THR A 268 -17.27 5.26 14.44
N TYR A 269 -18.31 5.01 13.65
CA TYR A 269 -19.63 4.58 14.08
C TYR A 269 -19.93 3.17 13.58
N VAL A 270 -20.48 2.33 14.43
CA VAL A 270 -20.99 1.01 14.07
C VAL A 270 -22.50 1.03 14.30
N LEU A 271 -23.29 0.83 13.24
CA LEU A 271 -24.74 1.01 13.29
C LEU A 271 -25.47 0.04 12.34
N GLU A 272 -26.73 -0.22 12.62
CA GLU A 272 -27.60 -0.92 11.68
C GLU A 272 -27.79 -0.07 10.42
N HIS A 273 -27.86 -0.73 9.26
CA HIS A 273 -27.93 -0.03 7.98
C HIS A 273 -29.23 0.77 7.86
N ASP A 274 -29.12 2.08 7.88
CA ASP A 274 -30.24 3.03 7.76
C ASP A 274 -29.93 4.07 6.69
N TRP A 275 -30.74 4.08 5.64
CA TRP A 275 -30.57 5.01 4.50
C TRP A 275 -30.72 6.48 4.87
N GLY A 276 -31.56 6.79 5.86
CA GLY A 276 -31.75 8.18 6.33
C GLY A 276 -30.48 8.71 6.99
N VAL A 277 -29.95 7.95 7.96
CA VAL A 277 -28.70 8.30 8.65
C VAL A 277 -27.53 8.43 7.67
N LEU A 278 -27.41 7.49 6.70
CA LEU A 278 -26.34 7.51 5.73
C LEU A 278 -26.48 8.67 4.73
N SER A 279 -27.71 9.00 4.30
CA SER A 279 -27.99 10.16 3.46
C SER A 279 -27.58 11.46 4.15
N ASP A 280 -27.93 11.63 5.42
CA ASP A 280 -27.56 12.80 6.20
C ASP A 280 -26.05 12.93 6.38
N ALA A 281 -25.38 11.81 6.62
CA ALA A 281 -23.91 11.79 6.72
C ALA A 281 -23.24 12.24 5.40
N MET A 282 -23.72 11.75 4.26
CA MET A 282 -23.21 12.15 2.94
C MET A 282 -23.49 13.63 2.65
N ARG A 283 -24.72 14.10 2.89
CA ARG A 283 -25.08 15.53 2.69
C ARG A 283 -24.19 16.45 3.50
N ARG A 284 -23.97 16.18 4.77
CA ARG A 284 -23.07 16.96 5.63
C ARG A 284 -21.63 17.01 5.09
N GLU A 285 -21.15 15.90 4.52
CA GLU A 285 -19.82 15.89 3.90
C GLU A 285 -19.78 16.77 2.66
N LEU A 286 -20.77 16.65 1.77
CA LEU A 286 -20.86 17.42 0.54
C LEU A 286 -21.05 18.91 0.80
N GLU A 287 -21.88 19.29 1.78
CA GLU A 287 -22.11 20.68 2.20
C GLU A 287 -20.84 21.38 2.66
N ARG A 288 -19.91 20.65 3.28
CA ARG A 288 -18.61 21.21 3.68
C ARG A 288 -17.53 21.10 2.58
N GLY A 289 -17.92 20.69 1.35
CA GLY A 289 -17.06 20.57 0.19
C GLY A 289 -16.10 19.38 0.24
N GLY A 290 -16.41 18.34 1.03
CA GLY A 290 -15.67 17.10 1.07
C GLY A 290 -16.23 16.06 0.10
N GLN A 291 -15.58 14.89 0.04
CA GLN A 291 -15.95 13.76 -0.81
C GLN A 291 -16.22 12.51 0.04
N VAL A 292 -16.92 11.55 -0.54
CA VAL A 292 -17.37 10.33 0.14
C VAL A 292 -16.89 9.07 -0.57
N PHE A 293 -16.36 8.11 0.18
CA PHE A 293 -16.26 6.72 -0.24
C PHE A 293 -17.46 5.93 0.28
N TYR A 294 -18.16 5.27 -0.63
CA TYR A 294 -19.26 4.35 -0.32
C TYR A 294 -18.88 2.94 -0.76
N LEU A 295 -18.54 2.09 0.20
CA LEU A 295 -18.14 0.71 -0.07
C LEU A 295 -19.35 -0.21 -0.14
N HIS A 296 -19.60 -0.75 -1.34
CA HIS A 296 -20.60 -1.76 -1.63
C HIS A 296 -19.92 -2.98 -2.28
N ASN A 297 -19.72 -4.04 -1.52
CA ASN A 297 -18.85 -5.15 -1.94
C ASN A 297 -19.57 -6.20 -2.81
N ARG A 298 -20.48 -5.78 -3.70
CA ARG A 298 -21.18 -6.64 -4.65
C ARG A 298 -21.28 -5.97 -6.02
N VAL A 299 -20.50 -6.46 -6.97
CA VAL A 299 -20.45 -5.88 -8.32
C VAL A 299 -21.81 -5.92 -9.02
N GLU A 300 -22.59 -7.00 -8.81
CA GLU A 300 -23.89 -7.23 -9.47
C GLU A 300 -24.95 -6.19 -9.10
N SER A 301 -24.83 -5.54 -7.94
CA SER A 301 -25.81 -4.57 -7.44
C SER A 301 -25.23 -3.16 -7.22
N ILE A 302 -23.98 -2.93 -7.60
CA ILE A 302 -23.29 -1.65 -7.35
C ILE A 302 -23.96 -0.50 -8.10
N ASP A 303 -24.34 -0.71 -9.35
CA ASP A 303 -25.02 0.31 -10.15
C ASP A 303 -26.41 0.66 -9.62
N ALA A 304 -27.14 -0.35 -9.13
CA ALA A 304 -28.43 -0.13 -8.45
C ALA A 304 -28.27 0.68 -7.17
N THR A 305 -27.19 0.43 -6.42
CA THR A 305 -26.86 1.22 -5.21
C THR A 305 -26.50 2.64 -5.59
N ALA A 306 -25.69 2.86 -6.61
CA ALA A 306 -25.34 4.20 -7.12
C ALA A 306 -26.59 4.96 -7.59
N ALA A 307 -27.48 4.33 -8.35
CA ALA A 307 -28.74 4.92 -8.81
C ALA A 307 -29.66 5.29 -7.63
N ARG A 308 -29.70 4.46 -6.58
CA ARG A 308 -30.45 4.77 -5.35
C ARG A 308 -29.89 5.98 -4.63
N LEU A 309 -28.58 6.06 -4.48
CA LEU A 309 -27.90 7.22 -3.88
C LEU A 309 -28.17 8.49 -4.70
N GLN A 310 -28.08 8.41 -6.03
CA GLN A 310 -28.41 9.53 -6.91
C GLN A 310 -29.83 10.06 -6.68
N LYS A 311 -30.81 9.15 -6.56
CA LYS A 311 -32.20 9.52 -6.30
C LYS A 311 -32.38 10.15 -4.92
N MET A 312 -31.62 9.72 -3.92
CA MET A 312 -31.72 10.23 -2.53
C MET A 312 -31.03 11.58 -2.35
N LEU A 313 -29.90 11.78 -3.00
CA LEU A 313 -29.05 12.96 -2.80
C LEU A 313 -29.38 14.09 -3.79
N GLY A 314 -29.97 13.76 -4.92
CA GLY A 314 -30.36 14.73 -5.96
C GLY A 314 -29.44 14.68 -7.20
N PRO A 315 -29.87 15.29 -8.31
CA PRO A 315 -29.14 15.23 -9.58
C PRO A 315 -27.84 16.01 -9.60
N GLU A 316 -27.66 16.95 -8.69
CA GLU A 316 -26.45 17.80 -8.59
C GLU A 316 -25.23 17.04 -8.05
N VAL A 317 -25.44 15.91 -7.35
CA VAL A 317 -24.37 15.13 -6.76
C VAL A 317 -23.74 14.22 -7.84
N ARG A 318 -22.44 14.35 -8.03
CA ARG A 318 -21.69 13.60 -9.04
C ARG A 318 -21.21 12.29 -8.45
N ILE A 319 -21.87 11.20 -8.81
CA ILE A 319 -21.56 9.85 -8.33
C ILE A 319 -20.84 9.07 -9.42
N VAL A 320 -19.71 8.46 -9.06
CA VAL A 320 -18.96 7.56 -9.92
C VAL A 320 -18.89 6.17 -9.30
N VAL A 321 -18.77 5.14 -10.15
CA VAL A 321 -18.71 3.74 -9.74
C VAL A 321 -17.35 3.17 -10.08
N GLY A 322 -16.76 2.39 -9.15
CA GLY A 322 -15.48 1.72 -9.38
C GLY A 322 -15.46 0.30 -8.80
N HIS A 323 -15.11 -0.70 -9.62
CA HIS A 323 -15.04 -2.10 -9.18
C HIS A 323 -13.99 -2.91 -9.95
N GLY A 324 -13.58 -4.06 -9.40
CA GLY A 324 -12.50 -4.89 -9.93
C GLY A 324 -12.76 -5.57 -11.29
N LYS A 325 -14.01 -5.56 -11.80
CA LYS A 325 -14.35 -6.07 -13.16
C LYS A 325 -14.17 -5.01 -14.25
N MET A 326 -14.00 -3.74 -13.90
CA MET A 326 -13.70 -2.66 -14.85
C MET A 326 -12.28 -2.83 -15.41
N SER A 327 -12.08 -2.32 -16.62
CA SER A 327 -10.74 -2.19 -17.17
C SER A 327 -9.91 -1.23 -16.28
N GLU A 328 -8.61 -1.40 -16.25
CA GLU A 328 -7.76 -0.48 -15.46
C GLU A 328 -7.83 0.96 -15.99
N HIS A 329 -8.08 1.16 -17.28
CA HIS A 329 -8.24 2.49 -17.83
C HIS A 329 -9.50 3.17 -17.28
N GLU A 330 -10.63 2.49 -17.27
CA GLU A 330 -11.87 3.00 -16.68
C GLU A 330 -11.70 3.28 -15.20
N LEU A 331 -11.09 2.34 -14.46
CA LEU A 331 -10.83 2.51 -13.03
C LEU A 331 -9.89 3.71 -12.76
N SER A 332 -8.85 3.87 -13.57
CA SER A 332 -7.94 5.02 -13.47
C SER A 332 -8.67 6.34 -13.74
N SER A 333 -9.55 6.39 -14.73
CA SER A 333 -10.36 7.59 -15.02
C SER A 333 -11.30 7.93 -13.88
N VAL A 334 -11.95 6.94 -13.28
CA VAL A 334 -12.81 7.12 -12.09
C VAL A 334 -12.01 7.67 -10.92
N MET A 335 -10.82 7.13 -10.67
CA MET A 335 -9.96 7.61 -9.58
C MET A 335 -9.44 9.01 -9.83
N GLN A 336 -9.09 9.33 -11.08
CA GLN A 336 -8.64 10.66 -11.45
C GLN A 336 -9.77 11.68 -11.26
N ALA A 337 -11.01 11.37 -11.65
CA ALA A 337 -12.17 12.21 -11.42
C ALA A 337 -12.40 12.54 -9.92
N MET A 338 -12.11 11.57 -9.03
CA MET A 338 -12.14 11.82 -7.58
C MET A 338 -11.00 12.74 -7.14
N VAL A 339 -9.79 12.53 -7.65
CA VAL A 339 -8.62 13.37 -7.32
C VAL A 339 -8.81 14.81 -7.78
N ASP A 340 -9.34 15.01 -8.99
CA ASP A 340 -9.55 16.32 -9.58
C ASP A 340 -10.80 17.05 -9.04
N GLY A 341 -11.57 16.37 -8.15
CA GLY A 341 -12.80 16.93 -7.59
C GLY A 341 -13.96 16.99 -8.58
N GLU A 342 -13.89 16.24 -9.68
CA GLU A 342 -14.97 16.12 -10.66
C GLU A 342 -16.08 15.17 -10.21
N ALA A 343 -15.82 14.35 -9.20
CA ALA A 343 -16.81 13.48 -8.56
C ALA A 343 -16.87 13.72 -7.06
N ASP A 344 -18.07 13.59 -6.49
CA ASP A 344 -18.38 13.85 -5.09
C ASP A 344 -18.42 12.55 -4.28
N ILE A 345 -18.93 11.50 -4.87
CA ILE A 345 -19.07 10.18 -4.23
C ILE A 345 -18.51 9.08 -5.14
N LEU A 346 -17.64 8.26 -4.59
CA LEU A 346 -17.21 7.02 -5.23
C LEU A 346 -17.93 5.83 -4.56
N VAL A 347 -18.81 5.17 -5.32
CA VAL A 347 -19.39 3.89 -4.95
C VAL A 347 -18.46 2.79 -5.47
N CYS A 348 -17.88 1.99 -4.57
CA CYS A 348 -16.85 1.04 -4.98
C CYS A 348 -16.88 -0.27 -4.21
N THR A 349 -16.22 -1.28 -4.76
CA THR A 349 -15.84 -2.49 -4.02
C THR A 349 -14.56 -2.26 -3.21
N THR A 350 -13.94 -3.31 -2.69
CA THR A 350 -12.70 -3.24 -1.90
C THR A 350 -11.47 -2.70 -2.66
N ILE A 351 -11.65 -2.17 -3.87
CA ILE A 351 -10.55 -1.58 -4.67
C ILE A 351 -9.81 -0.44 -3.97
N ILE A 352 -10.50 0.28 -3.07
CA ILE A 352 -9.87 1.37 -2.28
C ILE A 352 -8.82 0.89 -1.28
N GLU A 353 -8.76 -0.42 -0.99
CA GLU A 353 -7.64 -0.99 -0.22
C GLU A 353 -6.29 -0.81 -0.91
N THR A 354 -6.27 -0.61 -2.23
CA THR A 354 -5.06 -0.62 -3.06
C THR A 354 -4.21 0.65 -2.98
N GLY A 355 -4.29 1.41 -1.90
CA GLY A 355 -3.32 2.49 -1.63
C GLY A 355 -3.69 3.87 -2.18
N ILE A 356 -4.90 4.04 -2.69
CA ILE A 356 -5.36 5.31 -3.25
C ILE A 356 -5.43 6.38 -2.17
N ASP A 357 -4.82 7.52 -2.45
CA ASP A 357 -4.83 8.70 -1.60
C ASP A 357 -5.64 9.81 -2.25
N ILE A 358 -6.78 10.14 -1.64
CA ILE A 358 -7.61 11.28 -2.03
C ILE A 358 -7.85 12.11 -0.77
N SER A 359 -7.10 13.18 -0.63
CA SER A 359 -7.05 13.98 0.59
C SER A 359 -8.38 14.61 0.99
N ASN A 360 -9.29 14.84 0.03
CA ASN A 360 -10.59 15.45 0.28
C ASN A 360 -11.69 14.45 0.67
N VAL A 361 -11.42 13.16 0.65
CA VAL A 361 -12.37 12.14 1.13
C VAL A 361 -12.28 12.02 2.65
N ASN A 362 -13.29 12.54 3.34
CA ASN A 362 -13.34 12.53 4.80
C ASN A 362 -14.53 11.75 5.35
N THR A 363 -15.41 11.22 4.52
CA THR A 363 -16.49 10.32 4.94
C THR A 363 -16.38 8.98 4.22
N LEU A 364 -16.43 7.90 4.99
CA LEU A 364 -16.39 6.52 4.52
C LEU A 364 -17.65 5.80 5.03
N ILE A 365 -18.37 5.16 4.14
CA ILE A 365 -19.49 4.28 4.47
C ILE A 365 -19.16 2.87 4.00
N ILE A 366 -19.32 1.88 4.85
CA ILE A 366 -19.09 0.47 4.52
C ILE A 366 -20.38 -0.31 4.79
N GLU A 367 -20.99 -0.86 3.74
CA GLU A 367 -22.10 -1.80 3.86
C GLU A 367 -21.61 -3.21 4.28
N ASP A 368 -22.43 -3.92 5.03
CA ASP A 368 -22.16 -5.29 5.47
C ASP A 368 -20.76 -5.44 6.10
N ALA A 369 -20.34 -4.48 6.92
CA ALA A 369 -19.00 -4.44 7.54
C ALA A 369 -18.73 -5.66 8.45
N ASP A 370 -19.77 -6.29 8.99
CA ASP A 370 -19.72 -7.53 9.75
C ASP A 370 -19.18 -8.73 8.97
N LYS A 371 -19.20 -8.65 7.62
CA LYS A 371 -18.66 -9.69 6.72
C LYS A 371 -17.19 -9.47 6.36
N MET A 372 -16.58 -8.41 6.88
CA MET A 372 -15.19 -8.05 6.59
C MET A 372 -14.26 -8.32 7.76
N GLY A 373 -13.00 -8.64 7.49
CA GLY A 373 -11.99 -8.81 8.53
C GLY A 373 -11.59 -7.48 9.17
N LEU A 374 -11.28 -7.48 10.48
CA LEU A 374 -10.87 -6.27 11.21
C LEU A 374 -9.65 -5.58 10.59
N ALA A 375 -8.65 -6.33 10.14
CA ALA A 375 -7.46 -5.78 9.47
C ALA A 375 -7.85 -5.04 8.18
N GLN A 376 -8.78 -5.58 7.41
CA GLN A 376 -9.30 -4.99 6.19
C GLN A 376 -10.07 -3.69 6.49
N LEU A 377 -10.98 -3.72 7.47
CA LEU A 377 -11.72 -2.52 7.91
C LEU A 377 -10.78 -1.41 8.39
N HIS A 378 -9.74 -1.77 9.15
CA HIS A 378 -8.73 -0.84 9.61
C HIS A 378 -7.96 -0.21 8.43
N GLN A 379 -7.57 -1.01 7.45
CA GLN A 379 -6.85 -0.56 6.25
C GLN A 379 -7.69 0.39 5.40
N ILE A 380 -8.98 0.05 5.18
CA ILE A 380 -9.92 0.90 4.43
C ILE A 380 -10.20 2.20 5.20
N ARG A 381 -10.42 2.13 6.51
CA ARG A 381 -10.60 3.33 7.35
C ARG A 381 -9.41 4.27 7.26
N GLY A 382 -8.20 3.74 7.16
CA GLY A 382 -6.97 4.53 7.00
C GLY A 382 -6.91 5.31 5.68
N ARG A 383 -7.81 5.05 4.72
CA ARG A 383 -7.87 5.78 3.44
C ARG A 383 -8.53 7.15 3.53
N ILE A 384 -9.18 7.48 4.63
CA ILE A 384 -9.80 8.77 4.88
C ILE A 384 -9.09 9.54 5.99
N GLY A 385 -9.42 10.83 6.15
CA GLY A 385 -8.86 11.68 7.22
C GLY A 385 -7.39 12.03 6.98
N ARG A 386 -7.06 12.41 5.76
CA ARG A 386 -5.72 12.87 5.37
C ARG A 386 -5.63 14.38 5.18
N SER A 387 -6.69 15.08 5.53
CA SER A 387 -6.76 16.53 5.58
C SER A 387 -6.90 17.02 7.03
N ALA A 388 -6.79 18.31 7.26
CA ALA A 388 -7.06 18.93 8.56
C ALA A 388 -8.52 18.81 9.01
N ARG A 389 -9.41 18.31 8.14
CA ARG A 389 -10.84 18.13 8.42
C ARG A 389 -11.09 16.84 9.17
N ARG A 390 -12.01 16.87 10.13
CA ARG A 390 -12.43 15.65 10.83
C ARG A 390 -13.08 14.66 9.87
N ALA A 391 -12.64 13.40 9.94
CA ALA A 391 -13.16 12.31 9.12
C ALA A 391 -14.09 11.39 9.91
N TYR A 392 -15.03 10.77 9.19
CA TYR A 392 -16.08 9.93 9.74
C TYR A 392 -16.15 8.60 8.98
N ALA A 393 -16.18 7.50 9.71
CA ALA A 393 -16.38 6.16 9.16
C ALA A 393 -17.67 5.54 9.73
N TYR A 394 -18.56 5.14 8.84
CA TYR A 394 -19.83 4.47 9.18
C TYR A 394 -19.74 3.01 8.76
N LEU A 395 -19.58 2.12 9.72
CA LEU A 395 -19.53 0.67 9.52
C LEU A 395 -20.95 0.13 9.73
N THR A 396 -21.60 -0.30 8.66
CA THR A 396 -22.99 -0.73 8.77
C THR A 396 -23.13 -2.24 8.67
N TYR A 397 -24.12 -2.78 9.36
CA TYR A 397 -24.50 -4.19 9.33
C TYR A 397 -26.02 -4.33 9.11
N ARG A 398 -26.46 -5.49 8.63
CA ARG A 398 -27.88 -5.83 8.49
C ARG A 398 -28.16 -7.03 9.38
N ARG A 399 -29.24 -6.94 10.15
CA ARG A 399 -29.78 -8.09 10.93
C ARG A 399 -30.47 -9.09 10.05
#